data_a00086a36ee79832cf22fbe3c96f60b1
#
_entry.id   a00086a36ee79832cf22fbe3c96f60b1
#
_cell.length_a   1.000
_cell.length_b   1.000
_cell.length_c   1.000
_cell.angle_alpha   90.00
_cell.angle_beta   90.00
_cell.angle_gamma   90.00
#
_symmetry.space_group_name_H-M   'P 1'
#
loop_
_entity.id
_entity.type
_entity.pdbx_description
1 polymer ?
#
loop_
_entity_poly.entity_id
_entity_poly.type
_entity_poly.pdbx_seq_one_letter_code
_entity_poly.pdbx_strand_id
1 'polypeptide(L)'
;MMRRWRQWKHTRLMPEKKQGDMDGVKSVLSQLIRNNIFADEDQIVLVKGCYIINLGKFDKDGIMAKAIVYFVTSKLNNIYEELPPQATNAERVELRHFTVIDEAHYMLGFKNKPLQNLIAVGRNKGKSVILATQNMDSFKSKHFDFYANAQYPLIMKQQQQNDGVLKDLFGVSGIALQELKQAIAGLQKGELITKDNKAIALGLGKHWKKIKVTRF
;
A
#
# COMPACT_ATOMS: atom_id res chain seq x y z
N MET A 1 -3.31 2.92 -29.10
CA MET A 1 -3.22 1.57 -28.51
C MET A 1 -4.37 0.64 -28.89
N MET A 2 -5.63 1.09 -28.83
CA MET A 2 -6.81 0.27 -29.23
C MET A 2 -6.83 -0.15 -30.72
N ARG A 3 -6.38 0.71 -31.67
CA ARG A 3 -6.30 0.35 -33.10
C ARG A 3 -5.34 -0.82 -33.34
N ARG A 4 -4.19 -0.86 -32.67
CA ARG A 4 -3.26 -2.01 -32.73
C ARG A 4 -3.85 -3.28 -32.14
N TRP A 5 -4.73 -3.17 -31.12
CA TRP A 5 -5.36 -4.32 -30.48
C TRP A 5 -6.45 -4.94 -31.35
N ARG A 6 -7.21 -4.13 -32.12
CA ARG A 6 -8.18 -4.65 -33.12
C ARG A 6 -7.46 -5.35 -34.27
N GLN A 7 -6.28 -4.88 -34.68
CA GLN A 7 -5.44 -5.59 -35.67
C GLN A 7 -4.88 -6.90 -35.13
N TRP A 8 -4.59 -6.98 -33.81
CA TRP A 8 -4.08 -8.21 -33.18
C TRP A 8 -5.09 -9.35 -33.17
N LYS A 9 -6.39 -9.06 -33.17
CA LYS A 9 -7.46 -10.05 -33.28
C LYS A 9 -7.45 -10.79 -34.63
N HIS A 10 -6.84 -10.25 -35.65
CA HIS A 10 -6.79 -10.82 -37.00
C HIS A 10 -5.49 -11.52 -37.33
N THR A 11 -4.48 -11.48 -36.47
CA THR A 11 -3.24 -12.22 -36.71
C THR A 11 -3.28 -13.60 -36.04
N ARG A 12 -3.11 -14.64 -36.84
CA ARG A 12 -3.15 -16.08 -36.56
C ARG A 12 -2.19 -16.64 -35.51
N LEU A 13 -1.93 -15.95 -34.39
CA LEU A 13 -0.96 -16.38 -33.38
C LEU A 13 -1.60 -16.92 -32.09
N MET A 14 -2.93 -17.08 -32.04
CA MET A 14 -3.58 -17.79 -30.97
C MET A 14 -4.06 -19.15 -31.44
N PRO A 15 -3.67 -20.26 -30.79
CA PRO A 15 -4.25 -21.57 -31.09
C PRO A 15 -5.77 -21.47 -30.87
N GLU A 16 -6.54 -22.08 -31.79
CA GLU A 16 -7.99 -22.21 -31.66
C GLU A 16 -8.34 -22.96 -30.37
N LYS A 17 -8.57 -22.23 -29.30
CA LYS A 17 -9.19 -22.79 -28.11
C LYS A 17 -10.70 -22.87 -28.35
N LYS A 18 -11.28 -24.03 -28.00
CA LYS A 18 -12.71 -24.30 -28.07
C LYS A 18 -13.55 -23.12 -27.58
N GLN A 19 -14.55 -22.75 -28.34
CA GLN A 19 -15.56 -21.75 -27.98
C GLN A 19 -16.18 -22.12 -26.62
N GLY A 20 -15.82 -21.41 -25.55
CA GLY A 20 -16.33 -21.68 -24.20
C GLY A 20 -15.37 -21.32 -23.06
N ASP A 21 -14.06 -21.47 -23.23
CA ASP A 21 -13.08 -21.13 -22.18
C ASP A 21 -12.67 -19.66 -22.29
N MET A 22 -13.27 -18.82 -21.47
CA MET A 22 -12.77 -17.46 -21.28
C MET A 22 -11.44 -17.55 -20.51
N ASP A 23 -10.33 -17.40 -21.22
CA ASP A 23 -9.02 -17.24 -20.62
C ASP A 23 -9.06 -16.06 -19.63
N GLY A 24 -8.50 -16.24 -18.44
CA GLY A 24 -8.47 -15.19 -17.40
C GLY A 24 -7.94 -13.85 -17.93
N VAL A 25 -6.96 -13.88 -18.83
CA VAL A 25 -6.43 -12.66 -19.49
C VAL A 25 -7.51 -11.99 -20.35
N LYS A 26 -8.28 -12.75 -21.14
CA LYS A 26 -9.37 -12.19 -21.95
C LYS A 26 -10.48 -11.59 -21.07
N SER A 27 -10.78 -12.24 -19.95
CA SER A 27 -11.76 -11.73 -18.99
C SER A 27 -11.34 -10.38 -18.43
N VAL A 28 -10.10 -10.27 -17.96
CA VAL A 28 -9.54 -9.01 -17.43
C VAL A 28 -9.54 -7.91 -18.50
N LEU A 29 -9.05 -8.20 -19.69
CA LEU A 29 -9.01 -7.23 -20.79
C LEU A 29 -10.43 -6.80 -21.22
N SER A 30 -11.37 -7.71 -21.25
CA SER A 30 -12.77 -7.39 -21.56
C SER A 30 -13.38 -6.49 -20.49
N GLN A 31 -13.07 -6.69 -19.22
CA GLN A 31 -13.52 -5.82 -18.14
C GLN A 31 -12.87 -4.43 -18.22
N LEU A 32 -11.57 -4.35 -18.48
CA LEU A 32 -10.84 -3.07 -18.67
C LEU A 32 -11.46 -2.24 -19.81
N ILE A 33 -11.75 -2.89 -20.94
CA ILE A 33 -12.37 -2.24 -22.09
C ILE A 33 -13.82 -1.80 -21.76
N ARG A 34 -14.62 -2.68 -21.16
CA ARG A 34 -16.03 -2.40 -20.81
C ARG A 34 -16.15 -1.21 -19.85
N ASN A 35 -15.24 -1.11 -18.89
CA ASN A 35 -15.24 -0.04 -17.91
C ASN A 35 -14.48 1.21 -18.40
N ASN A 36 -14.05 1.23 -19.66
CA ASN A 36 -13.35 2.36 -20.30
C ASN A 36 -12.17 2.88 -19.45
N ILE A 37 -11.39 1.95 -18.89
CA ILE A 37 -10.24 2.31 -18.01
C ILE A 37 -9.11 2.96 -18.83
N PHE A 38 -9.02 2.60 -20.11
CA PHE A 38 -8.08 3.21 -21.06
C PHE A 38 -8.89 4.05 -22.06
N ALA A 39 -9.06 5.32 -21.75
CA ALA A 39 -9.64 6.27 -22.70
C ALA A 39 -8.66 6.55 -23.83
N ASP A 40 -9.20 6.87 -25.03
CA ASP A 40 -8.40 7.35 -26.16
C ASP A 40 -7.97 8.83 -25.99
N GLU A 41 -8.13 9.38 -24.82
CA GLU A 41 -7.78 10.75 -24.49
C GLU A 41 -6.29 10.86 -24.11
N ASP A 42 -5.77 12.06 -24.20
CA ASP A 42 -4.39 12.36 -23.82
C ASP A 42 -4.10 11.90 -22.39
N GLN A 43 -2.92 11.32 -22.21
CA GLN A 43 -2.53 10.82 -20.88
C GLN A 43 -2.54 11.98 -19.89
N ILE A 44 -3.24 11.79 -18.77
CA ILE A 44 -3.15 12.73 -17.64
C ILE A 44 -1.69 12.78 -17.20
N VAL A 45 -1.06 13.93 -17.43
CA VAL A 45 0.27 14.20 -16.92
C VAL A 45 0.12 14.45 -15.42
N LEU A 46 0.67 13.57 -14.60
CA LEU A 46 0.72 13.78 -13.16
C LEU A 46 1.70 14.94 -12.88
N VAL A 47 1.15 16.13 -12.68
CA VAL A 47 1.88 17.32 -12.24
C VAL A 47 1.87 17.38 -10.72
N LYS A 48 2.63 18.31 -10.14
CA LYS A 48 2.62 18.54 -8.68
C LYS A 48 1.20 18.88 -8.22
N GLY A 49 0.64 18.07 -7.33
CA GLY A 49 -0.73 18.25 -6.83
C GLY A 49 -1.19 17.10 -5.93
N CYS A 50 -2.44 17.19 -5.49
CA CYS A 50 -3.12 16.16 -4.74
C CYS A 50 -4.14 15.46 -5.66
N TYR A 51 -4.04 14.13 -5.75
CA TYR A 51 -4.91 13.31 -6.59
C TYR A 51 -5.67 12.32 -5.73
N ILE A 52 -6.99 12.26 -5.93
CA ILE A 52 -7.86 11.28 -5.27
C ILE A 52 -8.37 10.32 -6.33
N ILE A 53 -8.01 9.04 -6.16
CA ILE A 53 -8.46 7.96 -7.05
C ILE A 53 -9.60 7.23 -6.35
N ASN A 54 -10.83 7.50 -6.78
CA ASN A 54 -12.01 6.89 -6.20
C ASN A 54 -12.30 5.53 -6.86
N LEU A 55 -12.12 4.45 -6.09
CA LEU A 55 -12.40 3.08 -6.52
C LEU A 55 -13.81 2.60 -6.15
N GLY A 56 -14.66 3.45 -5.58
CA GLY A 56 -15.98 3.08 -5.07
C GLY A 56 -16.97 2.53 -6.10
N LYS A 57 -16.69 2.70 -7.40
CA LYS A 57 -17.49 2.13 -8.52
C LYS A 57 -17.17 0.65 -8.80
N PHE A 58 -16.07 0.13 -8.25
CA PHE A 58 -15.60 -1.22 -8.48
C PHE A 58 -15.79 -2.07 -7.24
N ASP A 59 -15.96 -3.38 -7.44
CA ASP A 59 -15.89 -4.33 -6.35
C ASP A 59 -14.52 -4.19 -5.65
N LYS A 60 -14.54 -3.97 -4.34
CA LYS A 60 -13.34 -3.70 -3.53
C LYS A 60 -12.30 -4.82 -3.62
N ASP A 61 -12.76 -6.07 -3.66
CA ASP A 61 -11.92 -7.25 -3.83
C ASP A 61 -11.74 -7.65 -5.30
N GLY A 62 -12.40 -6.94 -6.18
CA GLY A 62 -12.44 -7.21 -7.60
C GLY A 62 -11.11 -6.97 -8.30
N ILE A 63 -10.94 -7.66 -9.42
CA ILE A 63 -9.71 -7.58 -10.24
C ILE A 63 -9.48 -6.18 -10.79
N MET A 64 -10.57 -5.42 -11.01
CA MET A 64 -10.49 -4.07 -11.56
C MET A 64 -9.85 -3.07 -10.58
N ALA A 65 -10.28 -3.08 -9.32
CA ALA A 65 -9.69 -2.23 -8.29
C ALA A 65 -8.20 -2.56 -8.11
N LYS A 66 -7.85 -3.85 -8.06
CA LYS A 66 -6.46 -4.34 -7.97
C LYS A 66 -5.63 -3.91 -9.18
N ALA A 67 -6.18 -4.00 -10.39
CA ALA A 67 -5.49 -3.57 -11.61
C ALA A 67 -5.23 -2.06 -11.62
N ILE A 68 -6.20 -1.23 -11.22
CA ILE A 68 -6.03 0.22 -11.15
C ILE A 68 -4.91 0.58 -10.16
N VAL A 69 -4.94 0.00 -8.96
CA VAL A 69 -3.88 0.24 -7.96
C VAL A 69 -2.52 -0.21 -8.48
N TYR A 70 -2.44 -1.35 -9.17
CA TYR A 70 -1.21 -1.82 -9.80
C TYR A 70 -0.69 -0.84 -10.86
N PHE A 71 -1.53 -0.36 -11.76
CA PHE A 71 -1.12 0.59 -12.80
C PHE A 71 -0.69 1.93 -12.22
N VAL A 72 -1.42 2.46 -11.23
CA VAL A 72 -1.07 3.71 -10.57
C VAL A 72 0.27 3.59 -9.84
N THR A 73 0.45 2.55 -9.04
CA THR A 73 1.72 2.33 -8.31
C THR A 73 2.88 2.06 -9.26
N SER A 74 2.64 1.40 -10.39
CA SER A 74 3.63 1.18 -11.44
C SER A 74 4.03 2.50 -12.12
N LYS A 75 3.06 3.34 -12.46
CA LYS A 75 3.32 4.67 -13.04
C LYS A 75 4.12 5.55 -12.09
N LEU A 76 3.74 5.56 -10.79
CA LEU A 76 4.47 6.30 -9.76
C LEU A 76 5.91 5.80 -9.63
N ASN A 77 6.13 4.49 -9.60
CA ASN A 77 7.49 3.95 -9.55
C ASN A 77 8.32 4.44 -10.74
N ASN A 78 7.80 4.34 -11.96
CA ASN A 78 8.54 4.74 -13.15
C ASN A 78 8.93 6.23 -13.09
N ILE A 79 8.00 7.12 -12.70
CA ILE A 79 8.27 8.55 -12.57
C ILE A 79 9.40 8.81 -11.57
N TYR A 80 9.40 8.12 -10.43
CA TYR A 80 10.39 8.37 -9.38
C TYR A 80 11.72 7.64 -9.60
N GLU A 81 11.74 6.56 -10.39
CA GLU A 81 13.00 5.90 -10.78
C GLU A 81 13.87 6.79 -11.68
N GLU A 82 13.26 7.62 -12.51
CA GLU A 82 13.95 8.59 -13.36
C GLU A 82 14.58 9.76 -12.58
N LEU A 83 14.09 10.01 -11.35
CA LEU A 83 14.65 11.07 -10.51
C LEU A 83 15.97 10.64 -9.86
N PRO A 84 16.93 11.59 -9.69
CA PRO A 84 18.16 11.28 -9.00
C PRO A 84 17.89 10.86 -7.55
N PRO A 85 18.65 9.88 -7.00
CA PRO A 85 18.58 9.55 -5.60
C PRO A 85 18.95 10.76 -4.74
N GLN A 86 18.39 10.84 -3.55
CA GLN A 86 18.80 11.86 -2.59
C GLN A 86 20.13 11.46 -1.94
N ALA A 87 20.90 12.43 -1.50
CA ALA A 87 22.18 12.17 -0.84
C ALA A 87 21.97 11.29 0.41
N THR A 88 22.70 10.17 0.46
CA THR A 88 22.59 9.18 1.56
C THR A 88 23.13 9.68 2.90
N ASN A 89 23.99 10.69 2.88
CA ASN A 89 24.58 11.34 4.05
C ASN A 89 23.81 12.59 4.51
N ALA A 90 22.68 12.91 3.87
CA ALA A 90 21.85 14.01 4.32
C ALA A 90 21.12 13.64 5.61
N GLU A 91 21.18 14.49 6.63
CA GLU A 91 20.41 14.35 7.87
C GLU A 91 18.90 14.32 7.61
N ARG A 92 18.47 14.93 6.51
CA ARG A 92 17.07 15.04 6.10
C ARG A 92 16.91 14.63 4.64
N VAL A 93 15.94 13.77 4.41
CA VAL A 93 15.50 13.37 3.07
C VAL A 93 14.26 14.18 2.73
N GLU A 94 14.23 14.83 1.57
CA GLU A 94 13.08 15.57 1.08
C GLU A 94 11.92 14.61 0.78
N LEU A 95 10.73 14.88 1.32
CA LEU A 95 9.52 14.14 0.96
C LEU A 95 9.00 14.66 -0.39
N ARG A 96 9.18 13.88 -1.44
CA ARG A 96 8.76 14.21 -2.81
C ARG A 96 7.37 13.67 -3.16
N HIS A 97 7.00 12.57 -2.53
CA HIS A 97 5.73 11.90 -2.81
C HIS A 97 5.16 11.22 -1.58
N PHE A 98 3.83 11.31 -1.47
CA PHE A 98 3.06 10.72 -0.40
C PHE A 98 1.88 9.97 -0.97
N THR A 99 1.81 8.66 -0.74
CA THR A 99 0.70 7.81 -1.16
C THR A 99 -0.08 7.34 0.07
N VAL A 100 -1.39 7.51 0.05
CA VAL A 100 -2.29 6.92 1.05
C VAL A 100 -3.17 5.90 0.37
N ILE A 101 -3.21 4.68 0.91
CA ILE A 101 -4.13 3.63 0.47
C ILE A 101 -5.03 3.30 1.65
N ASP A 102 -6.27 3.75 1.55
CA ASP A 102 -7.31 3.42 2.52
C ASP A 102 -7.89 2.03 2.23
N GLU A 103 -8.35 1.34 3.27
CA GLU A 103 -8.82 -0.05 3.20
C GLU A 103 -7.83 -0.98 2.49
N ALA A 104 -6.54 -0.80 2.80
CA ALA A 104 -5.43 -1.44 2.11
C ALA A 104 -5.53 -2.98 2.09
N HIS A 105 -6.24 -3.58 3.03
CA HIS A 105 -6.40 -5.03 3.12
C HIS A 105 -6.95 -5.66 1.82
N TYR A 106 -7.77 -4.95 1.06
CA TYR A 106 -8.23 -5.43 -0.24
C TYR A 106 -7.10 -5.53 -1.28
N MET A 107 -6.01 -4.76 -1.07
CA MET A 107 -4.92 -4.63 -2.02
C MET A 107 -3.66 -5.41 -1.62
N LEU A 108 -3.60 -5.95 -0.39
CA LEU A 108 -2.39 -6.64 0.13
C LEU A 108 -2.41 -8.14 -0.14
N GLY A 109 -3.58 -8.71 -0.47
CA GLY A 109 -3.74 -10.15 -0.71
C GLY A 109 -3.13 -10.64 -2.04
N PHE A 110 -2.80 -9.76 -2.98
CA PHE A 110 -2.19 -10.12 -4.25
C PHE A 110 -0.76 -9.60 -4.38
N LYS A 111 0.02 -10.22 -5.26
CA LYS A 111 1.41 -9.82 -5.52
C LYS A 111 1.46 -8.51 -6.30
N ASN A 112 1.66 -7.39 -5.60
CA ASN A 112 1.82 -6.06 -6.18
C ASN A 112 3.27 -5.59 -6.04
N LYS A 113 4.14 -6.02 -6.95
CA LYS A 113 5.56 -5.66 -6.93
C LYS A 113 5.82 -4.14 -6.98
N PRO A 114 5.09 -3.32 -7.78
CA PRO A 114 5.22 -1.86 -7.73
C PRO A 114 4.96 -1.27 -6.34
N LEU A 115 3.91 -1.69 -5.64
CA LEU A 115 3.62 -1.23 -4.29
C LEU A 115 4.70 -1.67 -3.28
N GLN A 116 5.16 -2.92 -3.39
CA GLN A 116 6.25 -3.42 -2.56
C GLN A 116 7.52 -2.60 -2.74
N ASN A 117 7.87 -2.24 -3.97
CA ASN A 117 9.02 -1.39 -4.27
C ASN A 117 8.83 0.03 -3.72
N LEU A 118 7.62 0.62 -3.83
CA LEU A 118 7.34 1.92 -3.22
C LEU A 118 7.62 1.92 -1.71
N ILE A 119 7.28 0.84 -1.02
CA ILE A 119 7.46 0.70 0.43
C ILE A 119 8.93 0.41 0.77
N ALA A 120 9.55 -0.58 0.13
CA ALA A 120 10.88 -1.07 0.52
C ALA A 120 12.01 -0.11 0.14
N VAL A 121 11.96 0.49 -1.05
CA VAL A 121 13.06 1.31 -1.59
C VAL A 121 12.67 2.77 -1.81
N GLY A 122 11.41 3.13 -1.58
CA GLY A 122 10.90 4.47 -1.84
C GLY A 122 11.59 5.57 -1.05
N ARG A 123 12.12 5.28 0.15
CA ARG A 123 12.76 6.26 1.03
C ARG A 123 13.89 7.03 0.33
N ASN A 124 14.78 6.34 -0.36
CA ASN A 124 15.93 6.97 -1.02
C ASN A 124 15.52 7.92 -2.16
N LYS A 125 14.31 7.77 -2.65
CA LYS A 125 13.70 8.64 -3.67
C LYS A 125 12.74 9.68 -3.07
N GLY A 126 12.61 9.74 -1.74
CA GLY A 126 11.68 10.65 -1.05
C GLY A 126 10.21 10.24 -1.18
N LYS A 127 9.94 8.95 -1.33
CA LYS A 127 8.56 8.42 -1.37
C LYS A 127 8.15 7.92 0.00
N SER A 128 6.92 8.22 0.42
CA SER A 128 6.30 7.69 1.64
C SER A 128 4.95 7.06 1.32
N VAL A 129 4.63 5.95 1.98
CA VAL A 129 3.36 5.24 1.80
C VAL A 129 2.70 5.05 3.15
N ILE A 130 1.42 5.41 3.25
CA ILE A 130 0.54 5.04 4.36
C ILE A 130 -0.45 3.99 3.86
N LEU A 131 -0.51 2.88 4.58
CA LEU A 131 -1.53 1.86 4.39
C LEU A 131 -2.45 1.89 5.60
N ALA A 132 -3.73 2.15 5.38
CA ALA A 132 -4.74 2.14 6.43
C ALA A 132 -5.62 0.88 6.32
N THR A 133 -5.91 0.27 7.47
CA THR A 133 -6.82 -0.88 7.56
C THR A 133 -7.49 -0.92 8.94
N GLN A 134 -8.62 -1.59 9.03
CA GLN A 134 -9.37 -1.76 10.27
C GLN A 134 -8.85 -2.93 11.11
N ASN A 135 -8.12 -3.88 10.52
CA ASN A 135 -7.64 -5.09 11.19
C ASN A 135 -6.13 -5.24 11.08
N MET A 136 -5.45 -5.48 12.20
CA MET A 136 -4.01 -5.71 12.24
C MET A 136 -3.57 -6.89 11.38
N ASP A 137 -4.31 -8.00 11.38
CA ASP A 137 -3.97 -9.21 10.61
C ASP A 137 -3.98 -9.00 9.11
N SER A 138 -4.63 -7.93 8.62
CA SER A 138 -4.72 -7.61 7.21
C SER A 138 -3.37 -7.33 6.54
N PHE A 139 -2.34 -7.02 7.32
CA PHE A 139 -0.99 -6.80 6.79
C PHE A 139 -0.17 -8.09 6.66
N LYS A 140 -0.71 -9.23 7.08
CA LYS A 140 -0.06 -10.53 6.84
C LYS A 140 -0.19 -10.89 5.36
N SER A 141 0.93 -11.02 4.69
CA SER A 141 0.99 -11.42 3.28
C SER A 141 2.14 -12.39 3.05
N LYS A 142 1.89 -13.45 2.28
CA LYS A 142 2.94 -14.39 1.84
C LYS A 142 3.90 -13.79 0.80
N HIS A 143 3.57 -12.62 0.27
CA HIS A 143 4.31 -11.99 -0.83
C HIS A 143 5.24 -10.87 -0.38
N PHE A 144 5.01 -10.30 0.81
CA PHE A 144 5.78 -9.17 1.31
C PHE A 144 5.57 -9.01 2.83
N ASP A 145 6.65 -8.74 3.55
CA ASP A 145 6.60 -8.46 4.97
C ASP A 145 6.34 -6.98 5.22
N PHE A 146 5.06 -6.63 5.40
CA PHE A 146 4.65 -5.27 5.69
C PHE A 146 5.06 -4.81 7.08
N TYR A 147 5.17 -5.73 8.05
CA TYR A 147 5.53 -5.37 9.43
C TYR A 147 7.01 -5.01 9.55
N ALA A 148 7.90 -5.77 8.91
CA ALA A 148 9.32 -5.46 8.88
C ALA A 148 9.62 -4.11 8.20
N ASN A 149 8.78 -3.71 7.26
CA ASN A 149 8.92 -2.44 6.54
C ASN A 149 8.15 -1.27 7.18
N ALA A 150 7.34 -1.51 8.23
CA ALA A 150 6.57 -0.47 8.91
C ALA A 150 7.47 0.32 9.88
N GLN A 151 7.94 1.49 9.47
CA GLN A 151 8.76 2.37 10.32
C GLN A 151 7.94 3.04 11.42
N TYR A 152 6.69 3.39 11.12
CA TYR A 152 5.79 4.13 12.01
C TYR A 152 4.42 3.45 12.06
N PRO A 153 4.27 2.35 12.81
CA PRO A 153 2.94 1.80 13.06
C PRO A 153 2.12 2.80 13.85
N LEU A 154 0.91 3.10 13.38
CA LEU A 154 -0.05 3.97 14.03
C LEU A 154 -1.25 3.13 14.44
N ILE A 155 -1.32 2.75 15.72
CA ILE A 155 -2.36 1.87 16.23
C ILE A 155 -3.38 2.69 17.01
N MET A 156 -4.59 2.75 16.51
CA MET A 156 -5.76 3.29 17.20
C MET A 156 -6.38 2.22 18.09
N LYS A 157 -7.43 2.55 18.84
CA LYS A 157 -8.14 1.60 19.69
C LYS A 157 -8.59 0.37 18.89
N GLN A 158 -8.21 -0.81 19.37
CA GLN A 158 -8.59 -2.09 18.78
C GLN A 158 -9.32 -2.93 19.82
N GLN A 159 -10.42 -3.58 19.42
CA GLN A 159 -11.11 -4.55 20.28
C GLN A 159 -10.41 -5.91 20.24
N GLN A 160 -9.98 -6.33 19.06
CA GLN A 160 -9.21 -7.55 18.86
C GLN A 160 -7.74 -7.20 18.65
N GLN A 161 -6.86 -7.80 19.42
CA GLN A 161 -5.43 -7.55 19.36
C GLN A 161 -4.71 -8.87 19.10
N ASN A 162 -3.80 -8.85 18.12
CA ASN A 162 -2.99 -10.01 17.76
C ASN A 162 -1.59 -9.88 18.39
N ASP A 163 -1.29 -10.78 19.32
CA ASP A 163 -0.02 -10.77 20.07
C ASP A 163 1.20 -10.92 19.14
N GLY A 164 1.11 -11.76 18.10
CA GLY A 164 2.18 -11.93 17.13
C GLY A 164 2.49 -10.64 16.40
N VAL A 165 1.45 -9.96 15.90
CA VAL A 165 1.59 -8.67 15.21
C VAL A 165 2.20 -7.60 16.12
N LEU A 166 1.76 -7.52 17.37
CA LEU A 166 2.30 -6.54 18.32
C LEU A 166 3.77 -6.82 18.67
N LYS A 167 4.14 -8.11 18.81
CA LYS A 167 5.54 -8.52 18.98
C LYS A 167 6.39 -8.11 17.79
N ASP A 168 5.95 -8.42 16.57
CA ASP A 168 6.67 -8.11 15.34
C ASP A 168 6.83 -6.60 15.15
N LEU A 169 5.76 -5.83 15.42
CA LEU A 169 5.79 -4.38 15.27
C LEU A 169 6.63 -3.66 16.31
N PHE A 170 6.55 -4.03 17.57
CA PHE A 170 7.15 -3.25 18.68
C PHE A 170 8.37 -3.92 19.32
N GLY A 171 8.67 -5.18 18.98
CA GLY A 171 9.77 -5.94 19.56
C GLY A 171 9.58 -6.17 21.06
N VAL A 172 8.34 -6.37 21.52
CA VAL A 172 7.99 -6.55 22.94
C VAL A 172 7.47 -7.95 23.22
N SER A 173 7.67 -8.45 24.46
CA SER A 173 7.17 -9.75 24.90
C SER A 173 6.84 -9.72 26.40
N GLY A 174 6.20 -10.77 26.89
CA GLY A 174 5.90 -10.94 28.33
C GLY A 174 5.10 -9.77 28.91
N ILE A 175 5.57 -9.19 30.00
CA ILE A 175 4.90 -8.10 30.72
C ILE A 175 4.75 -6.86 29.84
N ALA A 176 5.79 -6.48 29.08
CA ALA A 176 5.76 -5.31 28.20
C ALA A 176 4.69 -5.44 27.09
N LEU A 177 4.42 -6.66 26.62
CA LEU A 177 3.34 -6.90 25.67
C LEU A 177 1.96 -6.70 26.34
N GLN A 178 1.78 -7.14 27.58
CA GLN A 178 0.51 -6.94 28.30
C GLN A 178 0.25 -5.45 28.58
N GLU A 179 1.27 -4.70 28.96
CA GLU A 179 1.18 -3.24 29.12
C GLU A 179 0.78 -2.56 27.82
N LEU A 180 1.40 -2.94 26.69
CA LEU A 180 1.04 -2.41 25.38
C LEU A 180 -0.42 -2.71 25.02
N LYS A 181 -0.88 -3.94 25.26
CA LYS A 181 -2.27 -4.34 25.01
C LYS A 181 -3.27 -3.55 25.85
N GLN A 182 -2.98 -3.36 27.12
CA GLN A 182 -3.82 -2.54 28.02
C GLN A 182 -3.84 -1.08 27.56
N ALA A 183 -2.69 -0.53 27.14
CA ALA A 183 -2.61 0.82 26.62
C ALA A 183 -3.43 1.00 25.33
N ILE A 184 -3.42 0.03 24.40
CA ILE A 184 -4.24 0.05 23.17
C ILE A 184 -5.73 -0.02 23.53
N ALA A 185 -6.13 -0.91 24.43
CA ALA A 185 -7.53 -1.03 24.88
C ALA A 185 -8.05 0.24 25.55
N GLY A 186 -7.19 0.95 26.29
CA GLY A 186 -7.51 2.20 26.99
C GLY A 186 -7.48 3.46 26.13
N LEU A 187 -7.18 3.39 24.82
CA LEU A 187 -7.14 4.55 23.94
C LEU A 187 -8.51 5.22 23.81
N GLN A 188 -8.52 6.53 23.82
CA GLN A 188 -9.68 7.36 23.58
C GLN A 188 -9.71 7.83 22.13
N LYS A 189 -10.83 8.45 21.71
CA LYS A 189 -10.96 9.06 20.39
C LYS A 189 -9.86 10.11 20.18
N GLY A 190 -9.15 10.03 19.08
CA GLY A 190 -8.02 10.90 18.75
C GLY A 190 -6.71 10.52 19.42
N GLU A 191 -6.65 9.38 20.10
CA GLU A 191 -5.40 8.83 20.64
C GLU A 191 -4.91 7.66 19.80
N LEU A 192 -3.60 7.50 19.72
CA LEU A 192 -2.93 6.41 19.03
C LEU A 192 -1.64 6.00 19.76
N ILE A 193 -1.18 4.79 19.46
CA ILE A 193 0.13 4.29 19.88
C ILE A 193 1.02 4.15 18.66
N THR A 194 2.28 4.53 18.80
CA THR A 194 3.32 4.34 17.79
C THR A 194 4.64 3.90 18.42
N LYS A 195 5.61 3.48 17.60
CA LYS A 195 6.98 3.21 18.05
C LYS A 195 7.61 4.45 18.65
N ASP A 196 8.36 4.27 19.72
CA ASP A 196 9.29 5.28 20.20
C ASP A 196 10.72 4.94 19.74
N ASN A 197 11.03 5.34 18.51
CA ASN A 197 12.33 5.07 17.92
C ASN A 197 13.50 5.68 18.72
N LYS A 198 13.26 6.77 19.47
CA LYS A 198 14.26 7.38 20.33
C LYS A 198 14.52 6.50 21.55
N ALA A 199 13.48 6.00 22.19
CA ALA A 199 13.60 5.08 23.32
C ALA A 199 14.30 3.77 22.89
N ILE A 200 13.93 3.22 21.73
CA ILE A 200 14.57 2.03 21.15
C ILE A 200 16.06 2.25 20.93
N ALA A 201 16.43 3.37 20.31
CA ALA A 201 17.85 3.70 20.03
C ALA A 201 18.68 3.89 21.30
N LEU A 202 18.06 4.33 22.39
CA LEU A 202 18.70 4.51 23.69
C LEU A 202 18.65 3.25 24.59
N GLY A 203 18.09 2.14 24.11
CA GLY A 203 17.95 0.91 24.88
C GLY A 203 16.99 1.02 26.08
N LEU A 204 16.03 1.96 26.04
CA LEU A 204 15.05 2.13 27.08
C LEU A 204 13.98 1.05 26.99
N GLY A 205 13.47 0.55 28.14
CA GLY A 205 12.57 -0.59 28.18
C GLY A 205 11.19 -0.40 27.54
N LYS A 206 10.77 0.84 27.29
CA LYS A 206 9.47 1.14 26.69
C LYS A 206 9.64 1.54 25.23
N HIS A 207 9.29 0.62 24.32
CA HIS A 207 9.48 0.78 22.87
C HIS A 207 8.33 1.53 22.17
N TRP A 208 7.36 2.03 22.90
CA TRP A 208 6.18 2.68 22.34
C TRP A 208 5.77 3.91 23.15
N LYS A 209 5.06 4.81 22.49
CA LYS A 209 4.47 6.00 23.10
C LYS A 209 3.05 6.23 22.64
N LYS A 210 2.25 6.81 23.52
CA LYS A 210 0.91 7.27 23.24
C LYS A 210 0.96 8.72 22.73
N ILE A 211 0.23 9.00 21.68
CA ILE A 211 0.10 10.32 21.07
C ILE A 211 -1.38 10.69 21.06
N LYS A 212 -1.68 11.94 21.39
CA LYS A 212 -2.99 12.54 21.20
C LYS A 212 -2.95 13.46 19.99
N VAL A 213 -3.84 13.20 19.03
CA VAL A 213 -3.99 14.06 17.85
C VAL A 213 -4.85 15.25 18.25
N THR A 214 -4.28 16.45 18.17
CA THR A 214 -5.02 17.70 18.34
C THR A 214 -5.66 18.07 17.00
N ARG A 215 -6.91 18.54 17.03
CA ARG A 215 -7.52 19.13 15.82
C ARG A 215 -6.80 20.45 15.54
N PHE A 216 -6.43 20.62 14.29
CA PHE A 216 -6.00 21.91 13.75
C PHE A 216 -7.22 22.79 13.50
#